data_129bbf84a11c84bf32ba6947ae5b1d55
#
_entry.id   129bbf84a11c84bf32ba6947ae5b1d55
#
_cell.length_a   1.000
_cell.length_b   1.000
_cell.length_c   1.000
_cell.angle_alpha   90.00
_cell.angle_beta   90.00
_cell.angle_gamma   90.00
#
_symmetry.space_group_name_H-M   'P 1'
#
loop_
_entity.id
_entity.type
_entity.pdbx_description
1 polymer ?
#
loop_
_entity_poly.entity_id
_entity_poly.type
_entity_poly.pdbx_seq_one_letter_code
_entity_poly.pdbx_strand_id
1 'polypeptide(L)'
;MKKIIIGGCACLAGIGIAVGTYLYETAPSTHLPSKTEKPQQQESLPGNGDTLQTVESNGPVGYALTDELHITYDEGRHWSRVPIGIEALFAGEYNGQENELIEQSFFLSEDLTAFLYVEGADDQRVKLLYSLDQGHTWNDADIGGMIAPRFRKVDFLNEDHGYVVYTGERTMSSEATKVYMTHDSGETWTEVYHPDHYRLLYDGNFIDEKTGFLSYGTLNPEEPDLYVTQDGGQSWVPARIEIPDEYHLIFTTAETPYVEGNDLVLLVNQGSSGDYKGGKVKGKFISKDNGLSWSFQKEVDADE
;
A
#
# COMPACT_ATOMS: atom_id res chain seq x y z
N MET A 1 -63.59 35.33 18.49
CA MET A 1 -62.35 36.12 18.68
C MET A 1 -61.13 35.16 18.87
N LYS A 2 -60.55 34.68 17.75
CA LYS A 2 -59.33 33.92 17.74
C LYS A 2 -58.79 33.95 16.30
N LYS A 3 -58.21 35.03 15.90
CA LYS A 3 -57.39 35.17 14.67
C LYS A 3 -56.54 36.41 14.84
N ILE A 4 -55.31 36.28 15.23
CA ILE A 4 -54.15 37.16 15.09
C ILE A 4 -53.07 36.65 16.05
N ILE A 5 -52.31 35.69 15.71
CA ILE A 5 -50.96 35.41 16.21
C ILE A 5 -50.29 34.33 15.30
N ILE A 6 -50.24 34.50 14.01
CA ILE A 6 -49.46 33.65 13.11
C ILE A 6 -48.56 34.48 12.16
N GLY A 7 -48.62 35.81 12.22
CA GLY A 7 -47.85 36.68 11.31
C GLY A 7 -46.48 37.13 11.80
N GLY A 8 -46.14 36.97 13.09
CA GLY A 8 -44.94 37.58 13.66
C GLY A 8 -43.68 36.72 13.60
N CYS A 9 -43.82 35.39 13.58
CA CYS A 9 -42.63 34.52 13.60
C CYS A 9 -41.96 34.30 12.22
N ALA A 10 -42.71 34.43 11.13
CA ALA A 10 -42.17 34.23 9.79
C ALA A 10 -41.23 35.35 9.33
N CYS A 11 -41.50 36.60 9.77
CA CYS A 11 -40.64 37.75 9.39
C CYS A 11 -39.28 37.76 10.12
N LEU A 12 -39.21 37.29 11.35
CA LEU A 12 -37.94 37.24 12.09
C LEU A 12 -37.02 36.13 11.59
N ALA A 13 -37.57 35.00 11.14
CA ALA A 13 -36.78 33.93 10.53
C ALA A 13 -36.20 34.34 9.16
N GLY A 14 -36.99 35.09 8.35
CA GLY A 14 -36.53 35.59 7.06
C GLY A 14 -35.38 36.61 7.16
N ILE A 15 -35.43 37.49 8.16
CA ILE A 15 -34.39 38.50 8.41
C ILE A 15 -33.11 37.81 8.92
N GLY A 16 -33.21 36.77 9.75
CA GLY A 16 -32.08 36.03 10.23
C GLY A 16 -31.30 35.30 9.12
N ILE A 17 -32.04 34.70 8.19
CA ILE A 17 -31.44 34.02 7.02
C ILE A 17 -30.79 35.03 6.07
N ALA A 18 -31.47 36.17 5.79
CA ALA A 18 -30.92 37.19 4.90
C ALA A 18 -29.66 37.86 5.47
N VAL A 19 -29.60 38.10 6.79
CA VAL A 19 -28.39 38.65 7.45
C VAL A 19 -27.28 37.60 7.54
N GLY A 20 -27.61 36.32 7.78
CA GLY A 20 -26.65 35.23 7.80
C GLY A 20 -25.99 34.99 6.44
N THR A 21 -26.76 35.01 5.35
CA THR A 21 -26.24 34.88 3.99
C THR A 21 -25.43 36.12 3.57
N TYR A 22 -25.87 37.33 3.93
CA TYR A 22 -25.10 38.54 3.64
C TYR A 22 -23.77 38.57 4.36
N LEU A 23 -23.69 38.17 5.63
CA LEU A 23 -22.45 38.09 6.38
C LEU A 23 -21.52 36.97 5.87
N TYR A 24 -22.08 35.88 5.32
CA TYR A 24 -21.29 34.81 4.72
C TYR A 24 -20.66 35.23 3.39
N GLU A 25 -21.42 35.96 2.53
CA GLU A 25 -20.92 36.44 1.24
C GLU A 25 -19.94 37.61 1.35
N THR A 26 -20.00 38.38 2.45
CA THR A 26 -19.10 39.52 2.67
C THR A 26 -17.89 39.25 3.57
N ALA A 27 -17.79 38.03 4.11
CA ALA A 27 -16.56 37.64 4.81
C ALA A 27 -15.41 37.60 3.80
N PRO A 28 -14.33 38.33 4.00
CA PRO A 28 -13.17 38.22 3.13
C PRO A 28 -12.67 36.75 3.19
N SER A 29 -12.56 36.13 2.05
CA SER A 29 -11.85 34.87 1.93
C SER A 29 -10.42 35.14 2.37
N THR A 30 -10.06 34.72 3.57
CA THR A 30 -8.66 34.64 3.97
C THR A 30 -8.05 33.54 3.10
N HIS A 31 -7.50 33.94 1.95
CA HIS A 31 -6.47 33.15 1.30
C HIS A 31 -5.35 33.05 2.33
N LEU A 32 -5.22 31.89 2.94
CA LEU A 32 -3.97 31.50 3.55
C LEU A 32 -2.92 31.64 2.44
N PRO A 33 -1.84 32.37 2.66
CA PRO A 33 -0.79 32.44 1.66
C PRO A 33 -0.33 31.01 1.42
N SER A 34 -0.34 30.59 0.17
CA SER A 34 0.38 29.42 -0.31
C SER A 34 1.77 29.51 0.32
N LYS A 35 2.06 28.58 1.22
CA LYS A 35 3.37 28.48 1.85
C LYS A 35 4.32 28.11 0.72
N THR A 36 4.98 29.08 0.15
CA THR A 36 6.13 28.84 -0.69
C THR A 36 7.15 28.23 0.25
N GLU A 37 7.27 26.94 0.25
CA GLU A 37 8.30 26.26 1.01
C GLU A 37 9.64 26.73 0.47
N LYS A 38 10.40 27.34 1.36
CA LYS A 38 11.80 27.59 1.11
C LYS A 38 12.47 26.24 0.94
N PRO A 39 13.45 26.09 0.03
CA PRO A 39 14.28 24.88 -0.03
C PRO A 39 14.70 24.56 1.41
N GLN A 40 14.37 23.36 1.89
CA GLN A 40 14.85 22.90 3.18
C GLN A 40 16.38 22.93 3.12
N GLN A 41 17.00 23.78 3.92
CA GLN A 41 18.42 23.68 4.17
C GLN A 41 18.65 22.30 4.81
N GLN A 42 19.57 21.58 4.23
CA GLN A 42 20.13 20.35 4.78
C GLN A 42 20.59 20.67 6.22
N GLU A 43 19.71 20.46 7.21
CA GLU A 43 20.09 20.54 8.61
C GLU A 43 20.95 19.32 8.90
N SER A 44 22.26 19.56 9.03
CA SER A 44 23.14 18.60 9.67
C SER A 44 22.60 18.36 11.08
N LEU A 45 22.23 17.11 11.37
CA LEU A 45 21.73 16.69 12.68
C LEU A 45 22.65 17.23 13.80
N PRO A 46 22.09 17.73 14.91
CA PRO A 46 22.90 18.16 16.04
C PRO A 46 23.64 16.96 16.60
N GLY A 47 24.96 17.04 16.57
CA GLY A 47 25.83 16.01 17.10
C GLY A 47 25.61 15.81 18.59
N ASN A 48 24.97 14.71 18.93
CA ASN A 48 25.10 14.05 20.22
C ASN A 48 24.95 12.53 20.02
N GLY A 49 26.06 11.89 19.89
CA GLY A 49 26.42 10.59 20.45
C GLY A 49 25.78 9.31 19.90
N ASP A 50 24.59 9.29 19.38
CA ASP A 50 24.00 8.09 18.81
C ASP A 50 24.04 8.17 17.27
N THR A 51 24.93 7.39 16.68
CA THR A 51 24.99 7.22 15.23
C THR A 51 23.73 6.49 14.81
N LEU A 52 22.91 7.11 13.93
CA LEU A 52 21.77 6.44 13.33
C LEU A 52 22.25 5.14 12.66
N GLN A 53 21.54 4.06 12.89
CA GLN A 53 21.80 2.77 12.28
C GLN A 53 20.76 2.48 11.22
N THR A 54 21.22 2.03 10.07
CA THR A 54 20.32 1.59 8.99
C THR A 54 19.53 0.37 9.48
N VAL A 55 18.20 0.45 9.39
CA VAL A 55 17.31 -0.67 9.67
C VAL A 55 17.25 -1.59 8.46
N GLU A 56 17.05 -1.02 7.27
CA GLU A 56 17.01 -1.74 6.01
C GLU A 56 17.63 -0.90 4.91
N SER A 57 18.24 -1.55 3.91
CA SER A 57 18.90 -0.87 2.79
C SER A 57 18.76 -1.62 1.48
N ASN A 58 18.71 -0.86 0.38
CA ASN A 58 18.86 -1.34 -0.98
C ASN A 58 20.03 -0.62 -1.64
N GLY A 59 21.18 -1.29 -1.70
CA GLY A 59 22.44 -0.68 -2.14
C GLY A 59 22.86 0.47 -1.21
N PRO A 60 23.11 1.68 -1.74
CA PRO A 60 23.51 2.85 -0.95
C PRO A 60 22.34 3.51 -0.21
N VAL A 61 21.09 3.20 -0.59
CA VAL A 61 19.89 3.79 -0.02
C VAL A 61 19.42 2.95 1.16
N GLY A 62 19.11 3.62 2.26
CA GLY A 62 18.60 2.95 3.46
C GLY A 62 17.84 3.91 4.36
N TYR A 63 17.06 3.37 5.29
CA TYR A 63 16.35 4.17 6.28
C TYR A 63 16.78 3.87 7.71
N ALA A 64 16.58 4.84 8.57
CA ALA A 64 16.63 4.69 10.02
C ALA A 64 15.34 5.24 10.62
N LEU A 65 14.78 4.50 11.55
CA LEU A 65 13.55 4.83 12.24
C LEU A 65 13.83 5.02 13.73
N THR A 66 13.54 6.22 14.21
CA THR A 66 13.63 6.63 15.61
C THR A 66 12.30 7.29 15.98
N ASP A 67 12.31 8.42 16.66
CA ASP A 67 11.13 9.29 16.80
C ASP A 67 10.77 9.98 15.46
N GLU A 68 11.66 9.87 14.48
CA GLU A 68 11.50 10.40 13.12
C GLU A 68 12.05 9.40 12.11
N LEU A 69 11.54 9.44 10.87
CA LEU A 69 12.08 8.68 9.75
C LEU A 69 13.22 9.45 9.09
N HIS A 70 14.34 8.79 8.92
CA HIS A 70 15.52 9.31 8.24
C HIS A 70 15.90 8.40 7.07
N ILE A 71 16.42 8.99 6.01
CA ILE A 71 16.91 8.29 4.83
C ILE A 71 18.37 8.67 4.53
N THR A 72 19.12 7.72 4.03
CA THR A 72 20.47 7.90 3.49
C THR A 72 20.53 7.43 2.04
N TYR A 73 21.39 8.05 1.24
CA TYR A 73 21.72 7.65 -0.14
C TYR A 73 23.21 7.36 -0.31
N ASP A 74 23.95 7.22 0.80
CA ASP A 74 25.39 7.03 0.81
C ASP A 74 25.88 6.06 1.90
N GLU A 75 25.14 4.99 2.12
CA GLU A 75 25.43 3.94 3.10
C GLU A 75 25.47 4.46 4.56
N GLY A 76 24.63 5.45 4.91
CA GLY A 76 24.52 5.99 6.26
C GLY A 76 25.57 7.05 6.62
N ARG A 77 26.32 7.57 5.67
CA ARG A 77 27.30 8.65 5.93
C ARG A 77 26.61 9.98 6.16
N HIS A 78 25.53 10.25 5.42
CA HIS A 78 24.66 11.42 5.61
C HIS A 78 23.21 10.96 5.70
N TRP A 79 22.47 11.63 6.56
CA TRP A 79 21.06 11.33 6.80
C TRP A 79 20.22 12.58 6.57
N SER A 80 19.09 12.40 5.88
CA SER A 80 18.08 13.43 5.70
C SER A 80 16.78 13.00 6.38
N ARG A 81 16.11 13.93 7.03
CA ARG A 81 14.81 13.68 7.63
C ARG A 81 13.75 13.58 6.54
N VAL A 82 12.91 12.54 6.61
CA VAL A 82 11.71 12.41 5.78
C VAL A 82 10.58 13.21 6.44
N PRO A 83 9.89 14.12 5.73
CA PRO A 83 8.89 15.02 6.33
C PRO A 83 7.53 14.32 6.55
N ILE A 84 7.53 13.24 7.32
CA ILE A 84 6.35 12.44 7.64
C ILE A 84 6.30 12.15 9.15
N GLY A 85 5.12 12.11 9.70
CA GLY A 85 4.92 11.70 11.10
C GLY A 85 4.89 10.18 11.24
N ILE A 86 5.55 9.66 12.27
CA ILE A 86 5.58 8.23 12.59
C ILE A 86 4.17 7.63 12.69
N GLU A 87 3.26 8.34 13.35
CA GLU A 87 1.87 7.87 13.52
C GLU A 87 1.16 7.64 12.18
N ALA A 88 1.48 8.41 11.14
CA ALA A 88 0.89 8.27 9.81
C ALA A 88 1.41 7.02 9.08
N LEU A 89 2.67 6.64 9.32
CA LEU A 89 3.28 5.43 8.74
C LEU A 89 2.62 4.15 9.26
N PHE A 90 2.19 4.14 10.52
CA PHE A 90 1.61 2.96 11.18
C PHE A 90 0.09 3.05 11.36
N ALA A 91 -0.56 4.12 10.90
CA ALA A 91 -2.00 4.27 11.01
C ALA A 91 -2.75 3.18 10.24
N GLY A 92 -3.92 2.78 10.77
CA GLY A 92 -4.74 1.69 10.24
C GLY A 92 -4.76 0.48 11.18
N GLU A 93 -5.04 -0.70 10.64
CA GLU A 93 -5.03 -1.97 11.39
C GLU A 93 -3.64 -2.63 11.30
N TYR A 94 -2.68 -2.12 12.06
CA TYR A 94 -1.32 -2.65 12.13
C TYR A 94 -1.04 -3.20 13.53
N ASN A 95 -0.52 -4.43 13.60
CA ASN A 95 -0.23 -5.16 14.85
C ASN A 95 1.26 -5.50 15.01
N GLY A 96 2.13 -4.97 14.17
CA GLY A 96 3.58 -5.20 14.22
C GLY A 96 4.29 -4.28 15.21
N GLN A 97 5.61 -4.26 15.12
CA GLN A 97 6.47 -3.39 15.93
C GLN A 97 6.73 -2.09 15.16
N GLU A 98 6.59 -0.95 15.83
CA GLU A 98 6.80 0.38 15.23
C GLU A 98 8.28 0.82 15.21
N ASN A 99 9.20 -0.11 15.32
CA ASN A 99 10.65 0.14 15.21
C ASN A 99 11.21 -0.15 13.79
N GLU A 100 10.37 -0.72 12.93
CA GLU A 100 10.64 -0.98 11.51
C GLU A 100 9.42 -0.56 10.70
N LEU A 101 9.63 -0.07 9.48
CA LEU A 101 8.51 0.24 8.59
C LEU A 101 7.70 -1.02 8.29
N ILE A 102 6.41 -0.84 8.03
CA ILE A 102 5.55 -1.95 7.59
C ILE A 102 6.15 -2.52 6.31
N GLU A 103 6.42 -3.81 6.31
CA GLU A 103 6.98 -4.52 5.17
C GLU A 103 6.21 -4.22 3.89
N GLN A 104 6.93 -3.98 2.80
CA GLN A 104 6.38 -3.63 1.49
C GLN A 104 5.63 -2.26 1.41
N SER A 105 5.51 -1.51 2.50
CA SER A 105 4.86 -0.19 2.48
C SER A 105 5.76 0.94 1.98
N PHE A 106 6.96 0.63 1.53
CA PHE A 106 7.95 1.59 1.05
C PHE A 106 8.75 1.02 -0.13
N PHE A 107 9.35 1.90 -0.89
CA PHE A 107 10.26 1.58 -2.00
C PHE A 107 11.52 2.43 -1.89
N LEU A 108 12.70 1.79 -1.98
CA LEU A 108 13.99 2.45 -1.86
C LEU A 108 14.82 2.23 -3.13
N SER A 109 15.13 3.31 -3.83
CA SER A 109 16.14 3.32 -4.89
C SER A 109 16.84 4.69 -4.94
N GLU A 110 17.95 4.78 -5.70
CA GLU A 110 18.68 6.03 -5.85
C GLU A 110 17.88 7.10 -6.61
N ASP A 111 17.01 6.67 -7.53
CA ASP A 111 16.25 7.56 -8.42
C ASP A 111 14.83 7.85 -7.90
N LEU A 112 14.27 6.94 -7.09
CA LEU A 112 12.94 7.08 -6.53
C LEU A 112 12.89 6.45 -5.13
N THR A 113 12.41 7.20 -4.17
CA THR A 113 12.12 6.70 -2.83
C THR A 113 10.68 7.05 -2.48
N ALA A 114 9.94 6.09 -1.94
CA ALA A 114 8.52 6.27 -1.65
C ALA A 114 8.10 5.59 -0.35
N PHE A 115 7.15 6.20 0.36
CA PHE A 115 6.57 5.69 1.60
C PHE A 115 5.06 5.81 1.55
N LEU A 116 4.35 4.69 1.72
CA LEU A 116 2.90 4.70 1.93
C LEU A 116 2.58 5.10 3.36
N TYR A 117 1.62 5.99 3.51
CA TYR A 117 1.14 6.43 4.81
C TYR A 117 -0.37 6.67 4.78
N VAL A 118 -0.97 6.89 5.94
CA VAL A 118 -2.40 7.13 6.09
C VAL A 118 -2.63 8.48 6.73
N GLU A 119 -3.43 9.31 6.09
CA GLU A 119 -3.86 10.60 6.59
C GLU A 119 -5.35 10.58 6.95
N GLY A 120 -5.70 11.33 7.97
CA GLY A 120 -7.08 11.45 8.46
C GLY A 120 -7.42 10.47 9.59
N ALA A 121 -8.33 10.89 10.48
CA ALA A 121 -8.79 10.05 11.59
C ALA A 121 -10.07 9.28 11.23
N ASP A 122 -11.06 9.97 10.66
CA ASP A 122 -12.37 9.39 10.31
C ASP A 122 -12.49 9.08 8.81
N ASP A 123 -11.99 9.94 7.95
CA ASP A 123 -11.92 9.76 6.50
C ASP A 123 -10.47 9.47 6.11
N GLN A 124 -10.06 8.23 6.37
CA GLN A 124 -8.69 7.79 6.15
C GLN A 124 -8.39 7.67 4.66
N ARG A 125 -7.28 8.28 4.26
CA ARG A 125 -6.76 8.21 2.90
C ARG A 125 -5.36 7.61 2.91
N VAL A 126 -5.15 6.65 2.02
CA VAL A 126 -3.81 6.14 1.72
C VAL A 126 -3.14 7.11 0.76
N LYS A 127 -1.95 7.54 1.12
CA LYS A 127 -1.14 8.47 0.36
C LYS A 127 0.27 7.93 0.16
N LEU A 128 0.97 8.46 -0.82
CA LEU A 128 2.36 8.20 -1.09
C LEU A 128 3.16 9.49 -0.90
N LEU A 129 4.14 9.46 -0.02
CA LEU A 129 5.19 10.47 0.05
C LEU A 129 6.37 9.96 -0.77
N TYR A 130 6.85 10.72 -1.76
CA TYR A 130 7.91 10.27 -2.64
C TYR A 130 8.92 11.37 -2.99
N SER A 131 10.13 10.97 -3.33
CA SER A 131 11.20 11.83 -3.80
C SER A 131 11.85 11.24 -5.05
N LEU A 132 12.12 12.10 -6.03
CA LEU A 132 12.82 11.77 -7.29
C LEU A 132 14.22 12.41 -7.35
N ASP A 133 14.69 13.00 -6.25
CA ASP A 133 15.94 13.77 -6.17
C ASP A 133 16.73 13.47 -4.90
N GLN A 134 16.74 12.21 -4.47
CA GLN A 134 17.48 11.74 -3.29
C GLN A 134 17.10 12.49 -2.00
N GLY A 135 15.79 12.73 -1.80
CA GLY A 135 15.26 13.34 -0.59
C GLY A 135 15.47 14.84 -0.47
N HIS A 136 15.94 15.53 -1.55
CA HIS A 136 16.07 16.99 -1.54
C HIS A 136 14.71 17.67 -1.58
N THR A 137 13.78 17.10 -2.35
CA THR A 137 12.37 17.49 -2.36
C THR A 137 11.44 16.29 -2.19
N TRP A 138 10.31 16.53 -1.54
CA TRP A 138 9.28 15.51 -1.30
C TRP A 138 7.95 15.98 -1.85
N ASN A 139 7.26 15.06 -2.51
CA ASN A 139 5.93 15.25 -3.09
C ASN A 139 4.96 14.27 -2.47
N ASP A 140 3.68 14.67 -2.41
CA ASP A 140 2.57 13.84 -1.97
C ASP A 140 1.68 13.46 -3.14
N ALA A 141 1.33 12.18 -3.26
CA ALA A 141 0.27 11.69 -4.13
C ALA A 141 -0.88 11.10 -3.31
N ASP A 142 -2.09 11.41 -3.69
CA ASP A 142 -3.29 10.80 -3.11
C ASP A 142 -3.63 9.52 -3.86
N ILE A 143 -3.57 8.39 -3.17
CA ILE A 143 -3.91 7.08 -3.76
C ILE A 143 -5.41 6.85 -3.68
N GLY A 144 -6.00 6.89 -2.49
CA GLY A 144 -7.44 6.67 -2.33
C GLY A 144 -7.89 6.46 -0.89
N GLY A 145 -9.20 6.45 -0.67
CA GLY A 145 -9.79 6.24 0.65
C GLY A 145 -9.87 4.76 1.03
N MET A 146 -9.61 4.46 2.31
CA MET A 146 -9.81 3.14 2.90
C MET A 146 -9.85 3.28 4.43
N ILE A 147 -10.86 2.70 5.06
CA ILE A 147 -10.97 2.69 6.52
C ILE A 147 -10.10 1.57 7.08
N ALA A 148 -9.29 1.90 8.07
CA ALA A 148 -8.39 0.97 8.78
C ALA A 148 -7.58 0.07 7.83
N PRO A 149 -6.73 0.64 6.94
CA PRO A 149 -5.93 -0.14 6.03
C PRO A 149 -5.01 -1.10 6.80
N ARG A 150 -5.03 -2.38 6.41
CA ARG A 150 -4.26 -3.45 7.05
C ARG A 150 -3.00 -3.77 6.27
N PHE A 151 -3.17 -4.34 5.08
CA PHE A 151 -2.08 -4.63 4.13
C PHE A 151 -1.87 -3.40 3.26
N ARG A 152 -0.61 -3.09 2.96
CA ARG A 152 -0.25 -2.03 2.01
C ARG A 152 1.10 -2.35 1.37
N LYS A 153 1.14 -2.25 0.06
CA LYS A 153 2.33 -2.53 -0.74
C LYS A 153 2.46 -1.48 -1.83
N VAL A 154 3.68 -0.98 -2.01
CA VAL A 154 4.09 -0.17 -3.15
C VAL A 154 5.32 -0.77 -3.78
N ASP A 155 5.35 -0.84 -5.10
CA ASP A 155 6.54 -1.23 -5.84
C ASP A 155 6.56 -0.54 -7.20
N PHE A 156 7.74 -0.40 -7.79
CA PHE A 156 7.96 0.20 -9.10
C PHE A 156 8.64 -0.79 -10.04
N LEU A 157 8.00 -1.04 -11.15
CA LEU A 157 8.47 -1.94 -12.20
C LEU A 157 9.62 -1.34 -13.02
N ASN A 158 9.61 -0.01 -13.13
CA ASN A 158 10.63 0.83 -13.76
C ASN A 158 10.43 2.28 -13.29
N GLU A 159 11.20 3.22 -13.86
CA GLU A 159 11.17 4.63 -13.47
C GLU A 159 9.78 5.27 -13.55
N ASP A 160 8.95 4.89 -14.55
CA ASP A 160 7.64 5.51 -14.79
C ASP A 160 6.48 4.69 -14.19
N HIS A 161 6.61 3.35 -14.16
CA HIS A 161 5.51 2.45 -13.84
C HIS A 161 5.65 1.83 -12.46
N GLY A 162 4.61 1.96 -11.67
CA GLY A 162 4.51 1.35 -10.35
C GLY A 162 3.09 0.92 -10.02
N TYR A 163 2.95 0.21 -8.93
CA TYR A 163 1.65 -0.23 -8.43
C TYR A 163 1.55 -0.08 -6.91
N VAL A 164 0.33 0.10 -6.44
CA VAL A 164 -0.03 0.07 -5.03
C VAL A 164 -1.16 -0.92 -4.85
N VAL A 165 -1.00 -1.82 -3.88
CA VAL A 165 -2.06 -2.71 -3.41
C VAL A 165 -2.28 -2.46 -1.93
N TYR A 166 -3.52 -2.22 -1.52
CA TYR A 166 -3.85 -2.13 -0.11
C TYR A 166 -5.22 -2.72 0.19
N THR A 167 -5.42 -3.10 1.44
CA THR A 167 -6.67 -3.67 1.93
C THR A 167 -7.13 -2.94 3.19
N GLY A 168 -8.42 -3.01 3.48
CA GLY A 168 -9.00 -2.44 4.69
C GLY A 168 -10.47 -2.79 4.83
N GLU A 169 -11.19 -2.05 5.67
CA GLU A 169 -12.60 -2.32 5.97
C GLU A 169 -12.82 -3.76 6.43
N ARG A 170 -11.85 -4.29 7.18
CA ARG A 170 -11.80 -5.70 7.55
C ARG A 170 -12.93 -6.07 8.49
N THR A 171 -13.51 -7.22 8.21
CA THR A 171 -14.34 -8.01 9.13
C THR A 171 -13.58 -9.28 9.54
N MET A 172 -14.23 -10.24 10.19
CA MET A 172 -13.54 -11.44 10.67
C MET A 172 -12.85 -12.24 9.57
N SER A 173 -13.43 -12.33 8.38
CA SER A 173 -12.95 -13.19 7.30
C SER A 173 -12.98 -12.52 5.92
N SER A 174 -13.28 -11.24 5.86
CA SER A 174 -13.36 -10.50 4.60
C SER A 174 -12.79 -9.09 4.75
N GLU A 175 -12.23 -8.56 3.67
CA GLU A 175 -11.73 -7.21 3.54
C GLU A 175 -11.91 -6.70 2.12
N ALA A 176 -11.91 -5.39 1.95
CA ALA A 176 -11.85 -4.77 0.64
C ALA A 176 -10.40 -4.71 0.17
N THR A 177 -10.17 -5.03 -1.09
CA THR A 177 -8.87 -4.88 -1.76
C THR A 177 -8.95 -3.75 -2.76
N LYS A 178 -7.91 -2.94 -2.86
CA LYS A 178 -7.76 -1.91 -3.89
C LYS A 178 -6.41 -2.00 -4.56
N VAL A 179 -6.40 -1.76 -5.87
CA VAL A 179 -5.21 -1.80 -6.71
C VAL A 179 -5.14 -0.51 -7.51
N TYR A 180 -3.99 0.12 -7.51
CA TYR A 180 -3.72 1.35 -8.27
C TYR A 180 -2.45 1.19 -9.09
N MET A 181 -2.44 1.81 -10.27
CA MET A 181 -1.26 1.88 -11.15
C MET A 181 -0.87 3.34 -11.37
N THR A 182 0.43 3.57 -11.48
CA THR A 182 1.02 4.82 -11.96
C THR A 182 1.76 4.59 -13.27
N HIS A 183 1.83 5.64 -14.10
CA HIS A 183 2.60 5.67 -15.36
C HIS A 183 3.43 6.96 -15.46
N ASP A 184 3.66 7.64 -14.33
CA ASP A 184 4.35 8.92 -14.23
C ASP A 184 5.19 9.03 -12.93
N SER A 185 5.92 7.97 -12.60
CA SER A 185 6.82 7.90 -11.43
C SER A 185 6.13 8.15 -10.07
N GLY A 186 4.83 7.85 -9.98
CA GLY A 186 4.04 8.02 -8.76
C GLY A 186 3.39 9.39 -8.59
N GLU A 187 3.45 10.28 -9.59
CA GLU A 187 2.79 11.59 -9.55
C GLU A 187 1.26 11.45 -9.52
N THR A 188 0.71 10.57 -10.38
CA THR A 188 -0.72 10.26 -10.41
C THR A 188 -1.00 8.76 -10.37
N TRP A 189 -2.13 8.41 -9.76
CA TRP A 189 -2.54 7.03 -9.56
C TRP A 189 -3.96 6.79 -10.06
N THR A 190 -4.15 5.69 -10.77
CA THR A 190 -5.44 5.28 -11.31
C THR A 190 -5.85 3.97 -10.70
N GLU A 191 -7.03 3.94 -10.06
CA GLU A 191 -7.62 2.69 -9.57
C GLU A 191 -7.92 1.77 -10.76
N VAL A 192 -7.47 0.54 -10.68
CA VAL A 192 -7.78 -0.51 -11.64
C VAL A 192 -8.79 -1.49 -11.03
N TYR A 193 -9.41 -2.33 -11.86
CA TYR A 193 -10.30 -3.35 -11.32
C TYR A 193 -9.53 -4.30 -10.41
N HIS A 194 -10.23 -4.91 -9.47
CA HIS A 194 -9.80 -6.04 -8.69
C HIS A 194 -10.90 -7.12 -8.77
N PRO A 195 -10.61 -8.38 -8.48
CA PRO A 195 -11.65 -9.40 -8.41
C PRO A 195 -12.74 -8.97 -7.43
N ASP A 196 -14.01 -9.21 -7.79
CA ASP A 196 -15.15 -9.02 -6.86
C ASP A 196 -15.10 -10.12 -5.79
N HIS A 197 -14.17 -9.98 -4.91
CA HIS A 197 -13.73 -10.97 -3.95
C HIS A 197 -13.36 -10.29 -2.63
N TYR A 198 -13.93 -10.76 -1.55
CA TYR A 198 -13.80 -10.14 -0.23
C TYR A 198 -13.03 -11.00 0.78
N ARG A 199 -12.31 -12.04 0.33
CA ARG A 199 -11.46 -12.83 1.21
C ARG A 199 -10.21 -12.04 1.58
N LEU A 200 -9.57 -12.42 2.70
CA LEU A 200 -8.34 -11.77 3.15
C LEU A 200 -7.24 -11.95 2.11
N LEU A 201 -6.65 -10.85 1.66
CA LEU A 201 -5.50 -10.85 0.78
C LEU A 201 -4.27 -11.34 1.55
N TYR A 202 -3.54 -12.26 0.95
CA TYR A 202 -2.23 -12.68 1.43
C TYR A 202 -1.14 -11.76 0.90
N ASP A 203 -1.07 -11.59 -0.43
CA ASP A 203 -0.15 -10.69 -1.11
C ASP A 203 -0.65 -10.35 -2.52
N GLY A 204 -0.05 -9.32 -3.15
CA GLY A 204 -0.31 -8.93 -4.53
C GLY A 204 0.92 -8.31 -5.17
N ASN A 205 1.16 -8.59 -6.45
CA ASN A 205 2.26 -7.99 -7.20
C ASN A 205 1.94 -7.87 -8.70
N PHE A 206 2.76 -7.06 -9.39
CA PHE A 206 2.88 -7.08 -10.84
C PHE A 206 4.32 -7.45 -11.21
N ILE A 207 4.49 -8.26 -12.24
CA ILE A 207 5.80 -8.63 -12.79
C ILE A 207 6.15 -7.82 -14.04
N ASP A 208 5.16 -7.19 -14.65
CA ASP A 208 5.26 -6.21 -15.72
C ASP A 208 3.99 -5.36 -15.76
N GLU A 209 3.91 -4.38 -16.67
CA GLU A 209 2.78 -3.44 -16.79
C GLU A 209 1.42 -4.11 -17.08
N LYS A 210 1.40 -5.37 -17.51
CA LYS A 210 0.19 -6.09 -17.90
C LYS A 210 -0.12 -7.25 -16.98
N THR A 211 0.91 -7.93 -16.50
CA THR A 211 0.77 -9.19 -15.77
C THR A 211 0.91 -8.96 -14.27
N GLY A 212 -0.15 -9.19 -13.54
CA GLY A 212 -0.19 -9.05 -12.08
C GLY A 212 -0.96 -10.18 -11.42
N PHE A 213 -0.78 -10.31 -10.11
CA PHE A 213 -1.33 -11.40 -9.31
C PHE A 213 -1.88 -10.88 -7.99
N LEU A 214 -2.99 -11.46 -7.54
CA LEU A 214 -3.56 -11.26 -6.20
C LEU A 214 -3.80 -12.64 -5.59
N SER A 215 -3.15 -12.92 -4.47
CA SER A 215 -3.29 -14.15 -3.71
C SER A 215 -4.15 -13.93 -2.48
N TYR A 216 -5.15 -14.78 -2.32
CA TYR A 216 -6.12 -14.73 -1.22
C TYR A 216 -6.08 -15.98 -0.36
N GLY A 217 -6.94 -16.04 0.65
CA GLY A 217 -7.20 -17.28 1.37
C GLY A 217 -6.26 -17.55 2.53
N THR A 218 -5.96 -16.54 3.36
CA THR A 218 -5.13 -16.70 4.57
C THR A 218 -5.82 -17.46 5.70
N LEU A 219 -7.15 -17.62 5.66
CA LEU A 219 -7.92 -18.32 6.70
C LEU A 219 -8.35 -19.72 6.21
N ASN A 220 -7.70 -20.75 6.75
CA ASN A 220 -8.00 -22.18 6.50
C ASN A 220 -8.23 -22.48 5.00
N PRO A 221 -7.28 -22.17 4.12
CA PRO A 221 -7.43 -22.48 2.71
C PRO A 221 -7.38 -23.98 2.49
N GLU A 222 -8.28 -24.50 1.64
CA GLU A 222 -8.27 -25.91 1.19
C GLU A 222 -7.47 -26.07 -0.09
N GLU A 223 -7.37 -25.00 -0.88
CA GLU A 223 -6.62 -24.89 -2.13
C GLU A 223 -6.09 -23.47 -2.31
N PRO A 224 -5.06 -23.27 -3.14
CA PRO A 224 -4.57 -21.93 -3.45
C PRO A 224 -5.62 -21.09 -4.19
N ASP A 225 -5.75 -19.83 -3.78
CA ASP A 225 -6.70 -18.87 -4.33
C ASP A 225 -5.95 -17.68 -4.95
N LEU A 226 -5.49 -17.88 -6.18
CA LEU A 226 -4.67 -16.92 -6.95
C LEU A 226 -5.47 -16.38 -8.13
N TYR A 227 -5.50 -15.07 -8.27
CA TYR A 227 -6.02 -14.38 -9.45
C TYR A 227 -4.88 -13.79 -10.27
N VAL A 228 -5.06 -13.77 -11.59
CA VAL A 228 -4.12 -13.19 -12.55
C VAL A 228 -4.82 -12.19 -13.44
N THR A 229 -4.12 -11.07 -13.70
CA THR A 229 -4.44 -10.15 -14.80
C THR A 229 -3.36 -10.26 -15.88
N GLN A 230 -3.74 -10.06 -17.14
CA GLN A 230 -2.83 -9.96 -18.28
C GLN A 230 -3.07 -8.66 -19.10
N ASP A 231 -3.83 -7.74 -18.52
CA ASP A 231 -4.24 -6.48 -19.16
C ASP A 231 -4.07 -5.26 -18.23
N GLY A 232 -3.14 -5.35 -17.26
CA GLY A 232 -2.84 -4.24 -16.35
C GLY A 232 -3.95 -3.99 -15.34
N GLY A 233 -4.64 -5.04 -14.88
CA GLY A 233 -5.70 -4.93 -13.89
C GLY A 233 -7.06 -4.53 -14.45
N GLN A 234 -7.24 -4.48 -15.78
CA GLN A 234 -8.55 -4.21 -16.38
C GLN A 234 -9.52 -5.40 -16.21
N SER A 235 -8.98 -6.61 -16.19
CA SER A 235 -9.73 -7.80 -15.84
C SER A 235 -8.87 -8.81 -15.07
N TRP A 236 -9.52 -9.63 -14.24
CA TRP A 236 -8.88 -10.67 -13.44
C TRP A 236 -9.60 -12.00 -13.59
N VAL A 237 -8.82 -13.06 -13.69
CA VAL A 237 -9.36 -14.43 -13.75
C VAL A 237 -8.67 -15.32 -12.72
N PRO A 238 -9.35 -16.32 -12.15
CA PRO A 238 -8.70 -17.27 -11.26
C PRO A 238 -7.64 -18.07 -12.02
N ALA A 239 -6.44 -18.16 -11.46
CA ALA A 239 -5.37 -19.01 -11.97
C ALA A 239 -5.66 -20.49 -11.67
N ARG A 240 -5.33 -21.36 -12.61
CA ARG A 240 -5.47 -22.80 -12.40
C ARG A 240 -4.17 -23.39 -11.91
N ILE A 241 -4.14 -23.87 -10.67
CA ILE A 241 -2.96 -24.50 -10.07
C ILE A 241 -3.19 -26.00 -9.97
N GLU A 242 -2.38 -26.79 -10.67
CA GLU A 242 -2.50 -28.25 -10.73
C GLU A 242 -1.74 -28.88 -9.56
N ILE A 243 -2.41 -28.99 -8.40
CA ILE A 243 -1.86 -29.64 -7.21
C ILE A 243 -1.92 -31.17 -7.42
N PRO A 244 -0.80 -31.90 -7.36
CA PRO A 244 -0.84 -33.38 -7.37
C PRO A 244 -1.63 -33.92 -6.19
N ASP A 245 -2.31 -35.10 -6.39
CA ASP A 245 -3.18 -35.68 -5.39
C ASP A 245 -2.50 -35.89 -4.03
N GLU A 246 -1.23 -36.23 -4.04
CA GLU A 246 -0.40 -36.44 -2.83
C GLU A 246 -0.17 -35.15 -2.01
N TYR A 247 -0.35 -33.97 -2.61
CA TYR A 247 -0.20 -32.67 -1.97
C TYR A 247 -1.54 -31.94 -1.77
N HIS A 248 -2.65 -32.61 -2.07
CA HIS A 248 -3.98 -32.06 -1.81
C HIS A 248 -4.15 -31.74 -0.31
N LEU A 249 -4.66 -30.54 0.02
CA LEU A 249 -4.76 -30.00 1.37
C LEU A 249 -3.40 -29.74 2.08
N ILE A 250 -2.28 -29.95 1.40
CA ILE A 250 -0.94 -29.62 1.94
C ILE A 250 -0.50 -28.26 1.40
N PHE A 251 -0.38 -28.13 0.09
CA PHE A 251 -0.01 -26.86 -0.54
C PHE A 251 -1.26 -26.05 -0.84
N THR A 252 -1.59 -25.10 0.02
CA THR A 252 -2.89 -24.44 0.02
C THR A 252 -2.83 -22.90 -0.05
N THR A 253 -1.65 -22.29 0.12
CA THR A 253 -1.50 -20.84 0.10
C THR A 253 -0.46 -20.46 -0.96
N ALA A 254 -0.92 -19.83 -2.04
CA ALA A 254 -0.04 -19.33 -3.09
C ALA A 254 0.70 -18.08 -2.60
N GLU A 255 2.01 -18.00 -2.83
CA GLU A 255 2.76 -16.74 -2.78
C GLU A 255 2.52 -15.95 -4.07
N THR A 256 3.02 -14.72 -4.16
CA THR A 256 2.98 -14.00 -5.42
C THR A 256 4.06 -14.53 -6.36
N PRO A 257 3.72 -14.78 -7.65
CA PRO A 257 4.67 -15.26 -8.64
C PRO A 257 5.82 -14.30 -8.91
N TYR A 258 6.95 -14.86 -9.27
CA TYR A 258 8.15 -14.12 -9.66
C TYR A 258 8.83 -14.73 -10.90
N VAL A 259 9.73 -13.99 -11.52
CA VAL A 259 10.49 -14.44 -12.70
C VAL A 259 11.82 -15.04 -12.26
N GLU A 260 12.08 -16.30 -12.63
CA GLU A 260 13.34 -16.98 -12.41
C GLU A 260 13.93 -17.41 -13.77
N GLY A 261 14.93 -16.69 -14.24
CA GLY A 261 15.49 -16.91 -15.59
C GLY A 261 14.46 -16.60 -16.69
N ASN A 262 13.95 -17.63 -17.36
CA ASN A 262 12.91 -17.51 -18.40
C ASN A 262 11.56 -18.07 -17.95
N ASP A 263 11.46 -18.52 -16.72
CA ASP A 263 10.27 -19.16 -16.21
C ASP A 263 9.52 -18.22 -15.25
N LEU A 264 8.21 -18.28 -15.27
CA LEU A 264 7.37 -17.69 -14.25
C LEU A 264 7.12 -18.75 -13.18
N VAL A 265 7.53 -18.44 -11.97
CA VAL A 265 7.56 -19.36 -10.83
C VAL A 265 6.54 -18.95 -9.79
N LEU A 266 5.87 -19.93 -9.22
CA LEU A 266 4.96 -19.80 -8.09
C LEU A 266 5.38 -20.75 -6.99
N LEU A 267 5.54 -20.25 -5.78
CA LEU A 267 5.67 -21.07 -4.58
C LEU A 267 4.31 -21.18 -3.89
N VAL A 268 3.98 -22.39 -3.46
CA VAL A 268 2.75 -22.64 -2.71
C VAL A 268 3.10 -23.22 -1.35
N ASN A 269 2.75 -22.45 -0.33
CA ASN A 269 2.97 -22.80 1.08
C ASN A 269 1.95 -23.84 1.56
N GLN A 270 2.33 -24.51 2.63
CA GLN A 270 1.39 -25.25 3.46
C GLN A 270 0.55 -24.24 4.25
N GLY A 271 -0.71 -24.29 4.30
CA GLY A 271 -1.55 -23.37 5.07
C GLY A 271 -1.10 -23.24 6.55
N SER A 272 -1.75 -22.38 7.28
CA SER A 272 -1.40 -22.03 8.68
C SER A 272 -1.33 -23.20 9.66
N SER A 273 -1.91 -24.35 9.29
CA SER A 273 -1.88 -25.60 10.06
C SER A 273 -0.93 -26.66 9.47
N GLY A 274 -0.10 -26.27 8.49
CA GLY A 274 0.76 -27.19 7.77
C GLY A 274 1.85 -27.79 8.66
N ASP A 275 1.90 -29.13 8.68
CA ASP A 275 2.88 -29.91 9.43
C ASP A 275 3.61 -30.94 8.56
N TYR A 276 3.28 -30.99 7.27
CA TYR A 276 3.94 -31.89 6.33
C TYR A 276 5.45 -31.60 6.29
N LYS A 277 6.24 -32.65 6.53
CA LYS A 277 7.71 -32.52 6.71
C LYS A 277 8.11 -31.43 7.72
N GLY A 278 7.27 -31.18 8.73
CA GLY A 278 7.52 -30.17 9.76
C GLY A 278 7.36 -28.73 9.29
N GLY A 279 6.58 -28.50 8.25
CA GLY A 279 6.33 -27.17 7.68
C GLY A 279 7.51 -26.59 6.89
N LYS A 280 8.52 -27.40 6.55
CA LYS A 280 9.80 -26.95 5.99
C LYS A 280 9.90 -27.04 4.47
N VAL A 281 8.79 -27.28 3.78
CA VAL A 281 8.78 -27.39 2.32
C VAL A 281 7.60 -26.64 1.72
N LYS A 282 7.82 -26.11 0.51
CA LYS A 282 6.84 -25.50 -0.38
C LYS A 282 6.74 -26.31 -1.66
N GLY A 283 5.65 -26.20 -2.38
CA GLY A 283 5.52 -26.65 -3.75
C GLY A 283 6.00 -25.57 -4.72
N LYS A 284 6.92 -25.91 -5.62
CA LYS A 284 7.34 -25.06 -6.73
C LYS A 284 6.57 -25.43 -7.98
N PHE A 285 5.94 -24.43 -8.59
CA PHE A 285 5.13 -24.55 -9.80
C PHE A 285 5.65 -23.61 -10.88
N ILE A 286 5.44 -23.97 -12.14
CA ILE A 286 5.84 -23.16 -13.30
C ILE A 286 4.63 -22.91 -14.19
N SER A 287 4.52 -21.68 -14.68
CA SER A 287 3.58 -21.29 -15.71
C SER A 287 4.29 -21.08 -17.05
N LYS A 288 3.60 -21.45 -18.14
CA LYS A 288 4.03 -21.22 -19.54
C LYS A 288 3.05 -20.34 -20.32
N ASP A 289 2.05 -19.79 -19.66
CA ASP A 289 0.95 -19.01 -20.22
C ASP A 289 0.69 -17.70 -19.46
N ASN A 290 1.79 -17.11 -18.92
CA ASN A 290 1.77 -15.88 -18.16
C ASN A 290 0.83 -15.94 -16.94
N GLY A 291 0.87 -17.06 -16.20
CA GLY A 291 0.20 -17.19 -14.92
C GLY A 291 -1.24 -17.72 -14.97
N LEU A 292 -1.78 -18.05 -16.15
CA LEU A 292 -3.14 -18.62 -16.25
C LEU A 292 -3.20 -20.04 -15.71
N SER A 293 -2.16 -20.83 -15.98
CA SER A 293 -2.06 -22.20 -15.44
C SER A 293 -0.67 -22.52 -14.90
N TRP A 294 -0.63 -23.38 -13.89
CA TRP A 294 0.55 -23.73 -13.13
C TRP A 294 0.68 -25.24 -12.97
N SER A 295 1.83 -25.77 -13.33
CA SER A 295 2.14 -27.20 -13.19
C SER A 295 3.21 -27.42 -12.13
N PHE A 296 3.00 -28.39 -11.26
CA PHE A 296 3.95 -28.78 -10.23
C PHE A 296 5.28 -29.22 -10.82
N GLN A 297 6.37 -28.72 -10.26
CA GLN A 297 7.72 -29.08 -10.66
C GLN A 297 8.41 -29.95 -9.60
N LYS A 298 8.48 -29.48 -8.37
CA LYS A 298 9.17 -30.14 -7.25
C LYS A 298 8.77 -29.54 -5.90
N GLU A 299 9.11 -30.23 -4.83
CA GLU A 299 9.22 -29.60 -3.51
C GLU A 299 10.53 -28.80 -3.43
N VAL A 300 10.48 -27.73 -2.66
CA VAL A 300 11.63 -26.85 -2.34
C VAL A 300 11.65 -26.57 -0.84
N ASP A 301 12.76 -26.11 -0.31
CA ASP A 301 12.84 -25.67 1.08
C ASP A 301 11.94 -24.44 1.33
N ALA A 302 11.45 -24.28 2.55
CA ALA A 302 10.58 -23.17 2.91
C ALA A 302 11.28 -21.80 2.83
N ASP A 303 12.61 -21.81 2.86
CA ASP A 303 13.45 -20.61 2.79
C ASP A 303 13.91 -20.27 1.34
N GLU A 304 13.43 -21.02 0.31
CA GLU A 304 13.73 -20.77 -1.12
C GLU A 304 12.95 -19.56 -1.71
#